data_02bd5aa4e26cff24897c254babb86a2c
#
_entry.id   02bd5aa4e26cff24897c254babb86a2c
#
_cell.length_a   1.000
_cell.length_b   1.000
_cell.length_c   1.000
_cell.angle_alpha   90.00
_cell.angle_beta   90.00
_cell.angle_gamma   90.00
#
_symmetry.space_group_name_H-M   'P 1'
#
loop_
_entity.id
_entity.type
_entity.pdbx_description
1 polymer ?
#
loop_
_entity_poly.entity_id
_entity_poly.type
_entity_poly.pdbx_seq_one_letter_code
_entity_poly.pdbx_strand_id
1 'polypeptide(L)'
;MQSYWFGDSEDGRCSPFSGDANAIVSRILSLPVQMDTFTPPDWQQAVSCGFCSNRADYLARLQAVCIAGSERSVREHYSGKDAELLQMVRTLDEIDTVINLLSERAADWYMVRHPAFSRKYRRTPANILVRTIREKSRGALGRVAGEIEQLADTRTALAKEVSARANDVLPNTSALIGGLVAARLMANAGGLLPLSRLPASAIQVLGARTALFAHLKTHTPSPKHGIIFQHRRVHNAPRDIRGRVARVLAGKLAIAARLDYFRGVAVPEFLEPAQERIDTAGKSEAK
;
A
#
# COMPACT_ATOMS: atom_id res chain seq x y z
N MET A 1 -7.92 -39.82 14.75
CA MET A 1 -6.57 -39.21 14.81
C MET A 1 -6.71 -37.73 15.12
N GLN A 2 -6.13 -37.24 16.20
CA GLN A 2 -6.04 -35.84 16.56
C GLN A 2 -4.61 -35.35 16.42
N SER A 3 -4.39 -34.29 15.65
CA SER A 3 -3.06 -33.74 15.39
C SER A 3 -2.84 -32.46 16.18
N TYR A 4 -1.78 -32.44 16.97
CA TYR A 4 -1.32 -31.31 17.76
C TYR A 4 0.00 -30.77 17.19
N TRP A 5 0.38 -29.57 17.58
CA TRP A 5 1.66 -29.00 17.17
C TRP A 5 2.87 -29.80 17.67
N PHE A 6 2.74 -30.56 18.74
CA PHE A 6 3.77 -31.37 19.36
C PHE A 6 3.70 -32.86 19.01
N GLY A 7 2.67 -33.34 18.31
CA GLY A 7 2.54 -34.75 17.95
C GLY A 7 1.14 -35.17 17.50
N ASP A 8 0.97 -36.42 17.17
CA ASP A 8 -0.30 -36.99 16.74
C ASP A 8 -0.79 -38.03 17.77
N SER A 9 -2.11 -37.96 18.09
CA SER A 9 -2.76 -38.91 19.00
C SER A 9 -3.79 -39.75 18.24
N GLU A 10 -3.66 -41.03 18.34
CA GLU A 10 -4.59 -42.03 17.77
C GLU A 10 -4.85 -43.14 18.79
N ASP A 11 -6.12 -43.41 19.07
CA ASP A 11 -6.57 -44.48 19.99
C ASP A 11 -5.85 -44.48 21.37
N GLY A 12 -5.61 -43.28 21.92
CA GLY A 12 -4.94 -43.11 23.22
C GLY A 12 -3.41 -43.27 23.17
N ARG A 13 -2.83 -43.55 22.01
CA ARG A 13 -1.38 -43.54 21.81
C ARG A 13 -0.96 -42.23 21.17
N CYS A 14 0.00 -41.54 21.78
CA CYS A 14 0.57 -40.32 21.26
C CYS A 14 1.97 -40.54 20.72
N SER A 15 2.23 -40.06 19.52
CA SER A 15 3.55 -40.07 18.88
C SER A 15 4.08 -38.64 18.84
N PRO A 16 5.16 -38.30 19.59
CA PRO A 16 5.70 -36.96 19.63
C PRO A 16 6.33 -36.61 18.28
N PHE A 17 6.15 -35.37 17.86
CA PHE A 17 6.85 -34.82 16.69
C PHE A 17 8.28 -34.45 17.08
N SER A 18 9.26 -34.97 16.36
CA SER A 18 10.67 -34.62 16.53
C SER A 18 11.12 -33.66 15.48
N GLY A 19 11.61 -32.49 15.89
CA GLY A 19 12.11 -31.44 15.00
C GLY A 19 12.47 -30.17 15.78
N ASP A 20 13.17 -29.28 15.09
CA ASP A 20 13.45 -27.95 15.63
C ASP A 20 12.21 -27.05 15.56
N ALA A 21 12.31 -25.83 16.08
CA ALA A 21 11.20 -24.87 16.10
C ALA A 21 10.67 -24.58 14.67
N ASN A 22 11.54 -24.52 13.66
CA ASN A 22 11.14 -24.26 12.27
C ASN A 22 10.39 -25.45 11.65
N ALA A 23 10.78 -26.68 11.95
CA ALA A 23 10.07 -27.88 11.54
C ALA A 23 8.67 -27.94 12.15
N ILE A 24 8.54 -27.58 13.44
CA ILE A 24 7.25 -27.49 14.13
C ILE A 24 6.37 -26.39 13.51
N VAL A 25 6.92 -25.21 13.19
CA VAL A 25 6.18 -24.16 12.47
C VAL A 25 5.65 -24.67 11.13
N SER A 26 6.48 -25.39 10.37
CA SER A 26 6.06 -25.97 9.08
C SER A 26 4.94 -27.00 9.27
N ARG A 27 5.00 -27.82 10.32
CA ARG A 27 3.92 -28.73 10.70
C ARG A 27 2.63 -27.98 11.02
N ILE A 28 2.68 -26.95 11.88
CA ILE A 28 1.50 -26.14 12.25
C ILE A 28 0.80 -25.58 11.00
N LEU A 29 1.57 -25.08 10.05
CA LEU A 29 1.02 -24.53 8.81
C LEU A 29 0.43 -25.59 7.86
N SER A 30 0.80 -26.85 8.02
CA SER A 30 0.26 -27.98 7.25
C SER A 30 -0.94 -28.66 7.90
N LEU A 31 -1.22 -28.39 9.18
CA LEU A 31 -2.35 -29.00 9.88
C LEU A 31 -3.68 -28.42 9.37
N PRO A 32 -4.68 -29.28 9.10
CA PRO A 32 -6.01 -28.81 8.72
C PRO A 32 -6.65 -28.09 9.91
N VAL A 33 -7.13 -26.85 9.66
CA VAL A 33 -7.87 -26.08 10.67
C VAL A 33 -9.29 -26.61 10.75
N GLN A 34 -9.60 -27.41 11.77
CA GLN A 34 -10.96 -27.84 12.09
C GLN A 34 -11.50 -26.97 13.23
N MET A 35 -12.27 -25.93 12.86
CA MET A 35 -12.82 -24.96 13.83
C MET A 35 -13.81 -25.61 14.82
N ASP A 36 -14.57 -26.60 14.38
CA ASP A 36 -15.65 -27.20 15.17
C ASP A 36 -15.16 -28.18 16.26
N THR A 37 -13.90 -28.61 16.20
CA THR A 37 -13.30 -29.59 17.13
C THR A 37 -12.02 -29.09 17.79
N PHE A 38 -11.82 -27.78 17.81
CA PHE A 38 -10.60 -27.20 18.39
C PHE A 38 -10.59 -27.39 19.91
N THR A 39 -9.73 -28.28 20.37
CA THR A 39 -9.39 -28.43 21.79
C THR A 39 -8.01 -27.82 22.00
N PRO A 40 -7.87 -26.77 22.85
CA PRO A 40 -6.56 -26.21 23.11
C PRO A 40 -5.64 -27.26 23.73
N PRO A 41 -4.43 -27.48 23.19
CA PRO A 41 -3.52 -28.49 23.69
C PRO A 41 -3.04 -28.11 25.09
N ASP A 42 -3.12 -29.09 26.03
CA ASP A 42 -2.60 -28.94 27.38
C ASP A 42 -1.14 -29.41 27.44
N TRP A 43 -0.34 -28.76 28.28
CA TRP A 43 1.03 -29.16 28.54
C TRP A 43 1.12 -30.59 29.11
N GLN A 44 0.12 -31.07 29.86
CA GLN A 44 0.05 -32.40 30.41
C GLN A 44 -0.03 -33.46 29.29
N GLN A 45 -0.78 -33.18 28.24
CA GLN A 45 -0.83 -34.04 27.05
C GLN A 45 0.51 -34.11 26.34
N ALA A 46 1.23 -32.97 26.23
CA ALA A 46 2.56 -32.94 25.62
C ALA A 46 3.60 -33.77 26.45
N VAL A 47 3.49 -33.75 27.78
CA VAL A 47 4.32 -34.57 28.68
C VAL A 47 3.97 -36.05 28.52
N SER A 48 2.70 -36.39 28.50
CA SER A 48 2.26 -37.78 28.33
C SER A 48 2.62 -38.36 26.96
N CYS A 49 2.70 -37.47 25.95
CA CYS A 49 3.18 -37.79 24.61
C CYS A 49 4.70 -37.95 24.52
N GLY A 50 5.47 -37.59 25.55
CA GLY A 50 6.93 -37.63 25.54
C GLY A 50 7.58 -36.51 24.75
N PHE A 51 6.83 -35.45 24.40
CA PHE A 51 7.36 -34.29 23.68
C PHE A 51 8.19 -33.37 24.57
N CYS A 52 7.80 -33.21 25.85
CA CYS A 52 8.49 -32.35 26.83
C CYS A 52 8.51 -33.05 28.19
N SER A 53 9.43 -32.63 29.07
CA SER A 53 9.62 -33.24 30.39
C SER A 53 8.70 -32.66 31.45
N ASN A 54 8.35 -31.39 31.36
CA ASN A 54 7.52 -30.67 32.32
C ASN A 54 6.95 -29.38 31.70
N ARG A 55 6.14 -28.67 32.49
CA ARG A 55 5.51 -27.39 32.06
C ARG A 55 6.51 -26.33 31.64
N ALA A 56 7.65 -26.22 32.31
CA ALA A 56 8.67 -25.21 31.96
C ALA A 56 9.32 -25.51 30.61
N ASP A 57 9.63 -26.79 30.33
CA ASP A 57 10.14 -27.24 29.01
C ASP A 57 9.09 -27.03 27.91
N TYR A 58 7.81 -27.33 28.19
CA TYR A 58 6.71 -27.04 27.26
C TYR A 58 6.63 -25.57 26.89
N LEU A 59 6.65 -24.67 27.88
CA LEU A 59 6.56 -23.23 27.65
C LEU A 59 7.79 -22.70 26.91
N ALA A 60 8.99 -23.20 27.19
CA ALA A 60 10.22 -22.81 26.49
C ALA A 60 10.16 -23.22 25.00
N ARG A 61 9.70 -24.43 24.70
CA ARG A 61 9.51 -24.90 23.32
C ARG A 61 8.41 -24.12 22.60
N LEU A 62 7.27 -23.87 23.27
CA LEU A 62 6.18 -23.07 22.72
C LEU A 62 6.66 -21.66 22.37
N GLN A 63 7.41 -21.02 23.27
CA GLN A 63 8.00 -19.69 23.02
C GLN A 63 8.93 -19.72 21.80
N ALA A 64 9.82 -20.71 21.71
CA ALA A 64 10.72 -20.83 20.56
C ALA A 64 9.95 -21.01 19.24
N VAL A 65 8.89 -21.80 19.23
CA VAL A 65 8.01 -22.01 18.06
C VAL A 65 7.26 -20.73 17.70
N CYS A 66 6.72 -20.01 18.69
CA CYS A 66 6.04 -18.72 18.44
C CYS A 66 7.00 -17.69 17.85
N ILE A 67 8.25 -17.60 18.35
CA ILE A 67 9.27 -16.69 17.81
C ILE A 67 9.60 -17.08 16.37
N ALA A 68 9.94 -18.35 16.11
CA ALA A 68 10.26 -18.84 14.77
C ALA A 68 9.10 -18.65 13.78
N GLY A 69 7.85 -18.87 14.21
CA GLY A 69 6.65 -18.63 13.41
C GLY A 69 6.46 -17.15 13.08
N SER A 70 6.67 -16.28 14.07
CA SER A 70 6.60 -14.83 13.88
C SER A 70 7.69 -14.32 12.92
N GLU A 71 8.93 -14.77 13.10
CA GLU A 71 10.06 -14.42 12.21
C GLU A 71 9.80 -14.89 10.77
N ARG A 72 9.27 -16.10 10.59
CA ARG A 72 8.88 -16.61 9.29
C ARG A 72 7.78 -15.78 8.64
N SER A 73 6.72 -15.46 9.38
CA SER A 73 5.62 -14.64 8.90
C SER A 73 6.07 -13.25 8.49
N VAL A 74 6.94 -12.62 9.29
CA VAL A 74 7.56 -11.32 8.97
C VAL A 74 8.40 -11.43 7.70
N ARG A 75 9.25 -12.45 7.59
CA ARG A 75 10.08 -12.67 6.40
C ARG A 75 9.23 -12.87 5.14
N GLU A 76 8.20 -13.70 5.20
CA GLU A 76 7.28 -13.95 4.08
C GLU A 76 6.54 -12.65 3.68
N HIS A 77 6.10 -11.85 4.65
CA HIS A 77 5.45 -10.57 4.39
C HIS A 77 6.36 -9.57 3.67
N TYR A 78 7.66 -9.51 4.06
CA TYR A 78 8.62 -8.58 3.45
C TYR A 78 9.35 -9.14 2.22
N SER A 79 9.20 -10.42 1.89
CA SER A 79 9.78 -11.00 0.67
C SER A 79 8.91 -10.81 -0.58
N GLY A 80 7.72 -10.25 -0.45
CA GLY A 80 6.82 -9.97 -1.55
C GLY A 80 7.42 -8.97 -2.55
N LYS A 81 7.20 -9.20 -3.85
CA LYS A 81 7.69 -8.31 -4.92
C LYS A 81 7.18 -6.87 -4.79
N ASP A 82 6.06 -6.68 -4.09
CA ASP A 82 5.40 -5.40 -3.85
C ASP A 82 5.84 -4.72 -2.54
N ALA A 83 6.53 -5.43 -1.64
CA ALA A 83 6.90 -4.90 -0.33
C ALA A 83 7.84 -3.69 -0.43
N GLU A 84 8.87 -3.78 -1.28
CA GLU A 84 9.78 -2.66 -1.54
C GLU A 84 9.07 -1.48 -2.18
N LEU A 85 8.27 -1.73 -3.23
CA LEU A 85 7.48 -0.70 -3.90
C LEU A 85 6.53 0.01 -2.94
N LEU A 86 5.93 -0.72 -1.99
CA LEU A 86 5.08 -0.17 -0.95
C LEU A 86 5.84 0.85 -0.06
N GLN A 87 7.07 0.51 0.35
CA GLN A 87 7.89 1.43 1.15
C GLN A 87 8.36 2.63 0.34
N MET A 88 8.76 2.44 -0.92
CA MET A 88 9.15 3.53 -1.81
C MET A 88 8.01 4.57 -1.97
N VAL A 89 6.76 4.12 -2.16
CA VAL A 89 5.59 5.01 -2.27
C VAL A 89 5.33 5.76 -0.97
N ARG A 90 5.38 5.06 0.17
CA ARG A 90 5.20 5.70 1.49
C ARG A 90 6.25 6.78 1.73
N THR A 91 7.51 6.46 1.46
CA THR A 91 8.60 7.43 1.57
C THR A 91 8.39 8.61 0.63
N LEU A 92 7.94 8.39 -0.61
CA LEU A 92 7.65 9.45 -1.57
C LEU A 92 6.56 10.41 -1.06
N ASP A 93 5.46 9.87 -0.53
CA ASP A 93 4.34 10.67 -0.01
C ASP A 93 4.74 11.43 1.29
N GLU A 94 5.62 10.86 2.11
CA GLU A 94 6.20 11.54 3.28
C GLU A 94 7.16 12.66 2.87
N ILE A 95 8.02 12.45 1.87
CA ILE A 95 8.88 13.50 1.32
C ILE A 95 8.04 14.67 0.78
N ASP A 96 6.94 14.39 0.05
CA ASP A 96 6.00 15.43 -0.40
C ASP A 96 5.45 16.25 0.78
N THR A 97 5.10 15.60 1.88
CA THR A 97 4.62 16.24 3.10
C THR A 97 5.68 17.12 3.76
N VAL A 98 6.90 16.62 3.87
CA VAL A 98 8.05 17.33 4.46
C VAL A 98 8.42 18.55 3.62
N ILE A 99 8.49 18.42 2.30
CA ILE A 99 8.77 19.54 1.38
C ILE A 99 7.74 20.66 1.56
N ASN A 100 6.44 20.30 1.61
CA ASN A 100 5.38 21.28 1.79
C ASN A 100 5.51 22.01 3.15
N LEU A 101 5.70 21.25 4.23
CA LEU A 101 5.86 21.81 5.58
C LEU A 101 7.08 22.74 5.68
N LEU A 102 8.23 22.31 5.18
CA LEU A 102 9.45 23.12 5.21
C LEU A 102 9.33 24.34 4.32
N SER A 103 8.67 24.23 3.15
CA SER A 103 8.42 25.37 2.26
C SER A 103 7.55 26.42 2.92
N GLU A 104 6.48 26.04 3.62
CA GLU A 104 5.64 26.94 4.40
C GLU A 104 6.44 27.64 5.50
N ARG A 105 7.25 26.91 6.28
CA ARG A 105 8.08 27.48 7.34
C ARG A 105 9.17 28.41 6.81
N ALA A 106 9.81 28.05 5.70
CA ALA A 106 10.79 28.91 5.06
C ALA A 106 10.16 30.23 4.54
N ALA A 107 8.93 30.12 4.01
CA ALA A 107 8.15 31.27 3.57
C ALA A 107 7.77 32.20 4.73
N ASP A 108 7.27 31.64 5.84
CA ASP A 108 6.94 32.41 7.03
C ASP A 108 8.18 33.15 7.57
N TRP A 109 9.32 32.47 7.65
CA TRP A 109 10.60 33.07 8.06
C TRP A 109 11.05 34.16 7.09
N TYR A 110 10.91 33.96 5.79
CA TYR A 110 11.23 34.97 4.77
C TYR A 110 10.35 36.22 4.91
N MET A 111 9.04 36.07 5.16
CA MET A 111 8.11 37.17 5.35
C MET A 111 8.45 38.03 6.57
N VAL A 112 8.95 37.44 7.65
CA VAL A 112 9.42 38.20 8.84
C VAL A 112 10.54 39.18 8.46
N ARG A 113 11.43 38.77 7.55
CA ARG A 113 12.53 39.64 7.07
C ARG A 113 12.12 40.59 5.94
N HIS A 114 11.07 40.23 5.21
CA HIS A 114 10.59 40.98 4.03
C HIS A 114 9.07 41.17 4.05
N PRO A 115 8.51 42.00 4.95
CA PRO A 115 7.07 42.16 5.13
C PRO A 115 6.31 42.58 3.86
N ALA A 116 6.95 43.34 2.97
CA ALA A 116 6.38 43.76 1.69
C ALA A 116 6.09 42.57 0.73
N PHE A 117 6.69 41.41 0.99
CA PHE A 117 6.51 40.20 0.17
C PHE A 117 5.16 39.51 0.41
N SER A 118 4.50 39.74 1.54
CA SER A 118 3.25 39.07 1.96
C SER A 118 2.11 39.17 0.93
N ARG A 119 2.02 40.27 0.16
CA ARG A 119 0.99 40.46 -0.85
C ARG A 119 1.13 39.54 -2.08
N LYS A 120 2.36 39.09 -2.41
CA LYS A 120 2.67 38.24 -3.56
C LYS A 120 2.70 36.74 -3.21
N TYR A 121 2.85 36.42 -1.93
CA TYR A 121 3.05 35.06 -1.43
C TYR A 121 1.95 34.08 -1.88
N ARG A 122 0.68 34.46 -1.73
CA ARG A 122 -0.47 33.57 -2.05
C ARG A 122 -0.59 33.18 -3.52
N ARG A 123 0.13 33.82 -4.42
CA ARG A 123 0.06 33.60 -5.88
C ARG A 123 1.33 32.91 -6.44
N THR A 124 2.36 32.77 -5.63
CA THR A 124 3.65 32.22 -6.07
C THR A 124 3.67 30.72 -5.82
N PRO A 125 3.92 29.87 -6.84
CA PRO A 125 4.13 28.44 -6.65
C PRO A 125 5.27 28.15 -5.66
N ALA A 126 5.11 27.11 -4.83
CA ALA A 126 6.05 26.82 -3.74
C ALA A 126 7.50 26.63 -4.21
N ASN A 127 7.71 25.97 -5.34
CA ASN A 127 9.03 25.77 -5.94
C ASN A 127 9.70 27.09 -6.36
N ILE A 128 8.93 28.02 -6.94
CA ILE A 128 9.44 29.36 -7.32
C ILE A 128 9.77 30.17 -6.05
N LEU A 129 8.95 30.04 -5.03
CA LEU A 129 9.16 30.71 -3.76
C LEU A 129 10.43 30.23 -3.08
N VAL A 130 10.63 28.92 -2.93
CA VAL A 130 11.83 28.32 -2.32
C VAL A 130 13.09 28.77 -3.06
N ARG A 131 13.07 28.72 -4.39
CA ARG A 131 14.17 29.22 -5.22
C ARG A 131 14.46 30.70 -4.98
N THR A 132 13.42 31.54 -4.93
CA THR A 132 13.56 32.97 -4.62
C THR A 132 14.19 33.19 -3.25
N ILE A 133 13.77 32.41 -2.23
CA ILE A 133 14.33 32.48 -0.89
C ILE A 133 15.81 32.09 -0.92
N ARG A 134 16.17 31.03 -1.61
CA ARG A 134 17.57 30.58 -1.77
C ARG A 134 18.44 31.67 -2.40
N GLU A 135 17.98 32.26 -3.48
CA GLU A 135 18.74 33.28 -4.22
C GLU A 135 18.92 34.59 -3.42
N LYS A 136 17.87 35.00 -2.68
CA LYS A 136 17.83 36.29 -1.98
C LYS A 136 18.23 36.24 -0.51
N SER A 137 18.30 35.06 0.10
CA SER A 137 18.62 34.92 1.52
C SER A 137 20.03 34.33 1.73
N ARG A 138 20.80 34.96 2.62
CA ARG A 138 22.09 34.45 3.08
C ARG A 138 21.94 33.81 4.46
N GLY A 139 22.90 32.94 4.83
CA GLY A 139 22.93 32.30 6.14
C GLY A 139 21.97 31.12 6.26
N ALA A 140 21.37 30.91 7.44
CA ALA A 140 20.58 29.73 7.76
C ALA A 140 19.35 29.55 6.85
N LEU A 141 18.62 30.62 6.55
CA LEU A 141 17.43 30.54 5.70
C LEU A 141 17.77 30.10 4.27
N GLY A 142 18.87 30.63 3.71
CA GLY A 142 19.33 30.22 2.37
C GLY A 142 19.76 28.75 2.35
N ARG A 143 20.40 28.24 3.42
CA ARG A 143 20.72 26.79 3.54
C ARG A 143 19.47 25.94 3.60
N VAL A 144 18.47 26.30 4.43
CA VAL A 144 17.20 25.57 4.51
C VAL A 144 16.50 25.52 3.15
N ALA A 145 16.47 26.64 2.42
CA ALA A 145 15.89 26.64 1.07
C ALA A 145 16.66 25.72 0.11
N GLY A 146 17.98 25.64 0.22
CA GLY A 146 18.82 24.71 -0.54
C GLY A 146 18.50 23.25 -0.25
N GLU A 147 18.31 22.87 1.01
CA GLU A 147 17.91 21.51 1.42
C GLU A 147 16.51 21.13 0.88
N ILE A 148 15.57 22.10 0.88
CA ILE A 148 14.24 21.87 0.31
C ILE A 148 14.34 21.57 -1.20
N GLU A 149 15.17 22.28 -1.95
CA GLU A 149 15.38 22.01 -3.38
C GLU A 149 16.02 20.64 -3.59
N GLN A 150 17.02 20.26 -2.78
CA GLN A 150 17.63 18.94 -2.87
C GLN A 150 16.66 17.81 -2.55
N LEU A 151 15.77 18.00 -1.57
CA LEU A 151 14.67 17.07 -1.29
C LEU A 151 13.71 16.98 -2.47
N ALA A 152 13.39 18.08 -3.15
CA ALA A 152 12.54 18.08 -4.33
C ALA A 152 13.16 17.33 -5.52
N ASP A 153 14.48 17.43 -5.70
CA ASP A 153 15.22 16.66 -6.70
C ASP A 153 15.21 15.16 -6.35
N THR A 154 15.49 14.81 -5.11
CA THR A 154 15.41 13.42 -4.60
C THR A 154 14.00 12.86 -4.78
N ARG A 155 12.98 13.62 -4.45
CA ARG A 155 11.58 13.26 -4.65
C ARG A 155 11.28 12.96 -6.13
N THR A 156 11.83 13.76 -7.03
CA THR A 156 11.62 13.60 -8.48
C THR A 156 12.31 12.35 -9.01
N ALA A 157 13.53 12.06 -8.54
CA ALA A 157 14.24 10.83 -8.85
C ALA A 157 13.48 9.59 -8.33
N LEU A 158 13.09 9.60 -7.06
CA LEU A 158 12.33 8.51 -6.44
C LEU A 158 10.99 8.27 -7.15
N ALA A 159 10.29 9.32 -7.60
CA ALA A 159 9.03 9.16 -8.34
C ALA A 159 9.22 8.42 -9.68
N LYS A 160 10.36 8.63 -10.36
CA LYS A 160 10.71 7.90 -11.58
C LYS A 160 11.01 6.43 -11.28
N GLU A 161 11.77 6.16 -10.22
CA GLU A 161 12.09 4.79 -9.77
C GLU A 161 10.83 4.04 -9.36
N VAL A 162 9.94 4.68 -8.58
CA VAL A 162 8.61 4.13 -8.22
C VAL A 162 7.82 3.77 -9.47
N SER A 163 7.79 4.67 -10.47
CA SER A 163 7.06 4.42 -11.71
C SER A 163 7.65 3.24 -12.51
N ALA A 164 8.99 3.15 -12.59
CA ALA A 164 9.67 2.04 -13.24
C ALA A 164 9.40 0.72 -12.52
N ARG A 165 9.58 0.68 -11.19
CA ARG A 165 9.34 -0.51 -10.38
C ARG A 165 7.88 -0.96 -10.42
N ALA A 166 6.93 0.00 -10.49
CA ALA A 166 5.51 -0.32 -10.64
C ALA A 166 5.19 -1.01 -11.97
N ASN A 167 5.91 -0.73 -13.05
CA ASN A 167 5.72 -1.44 -14.32
C ASN A 167 6.11 -2.93 -14.22
N ASP A 168 7.07 -3.26 -13.35
CA ASP A 168 7.49 -4.65 -13.13
C ASP A 168 6.52 -5.40 -12.20
N VAL A 169 6.02 -4.71 -11.15
CA VAL A 169 5.15 -5.32 -10.11
C VAL A 169 3.68 -5.34 -10.54
N LEU A 170 3.23 -4.30 -11.25
CA LEU A 170 1.84 -4.03 -11.64
C LEU A 170 1.74 -3.74 -13.15
N PRO A 171 2.19 -4.64 -14.05
CA PRO A 171 2.31 -4.33 -15.47
C PRO A 171 0.97 -3.93 -16.12
N ASN A 172 -0.12 -4.62 -15.81
CA ASN A 172 -1.42 -4.32 -16.41
C ASN A 172 -2.06 -3.06 -15.80
N THR A 173 -1.97 -2.90 -14.47
CA THR A 173 -2.48 -1.70 -13.79
C THR A 173 -1.69 -0.47 -14.24
N SER A 174 -0.36 -0.55 -14.31
CA SER A 174 0.52 0.54 -14.76
C SER A 174 0.26 0.95 -16.21
N ALA A 175 -0.01 0.00 -17.09
CA ALA A 175 -0.35 0.28 -18.49
C ALA A 175 -1.65 1.11 -18.61
N LEU A 176 -2.63 0.90 -17.72
CA LEU A 176 -3.91 1.61 -17.75
C LEU A 176 -3.85 3.01 -17.12
N ILE A 177 -3.10 3.21 -16.02
CA ILE A 177 -3.15 4.46 -15.26
C ILE A 177 -1.78 5.14 -15.04
N GLY A 178 -0.70 4.54 -15.53
CA GLY A 178 0.67 4.97 -15.30
C GLY A 178 1.25 4.45 -13.99
N GLY A 179 2.55 4.13 -14.00
CA GLY A 179 3.22 3.41 -12.91
C GLY A 179 3.11 4.11 -11.56
N LEU A 180 3.31 5.42 -11.48
CA LEU A 180 3.22 6.16 -10.21
C LEU A 180 1.83 6.10 -9.59
N VAL A 181 0.77 6.23 -10.40
CA VAL A 181 -0.62 6.18 -9.89
C VAL A 181 -0.99 4.75 -9.51
N ALA A 182 -0.53 3.75 -10.27
CA ALA A 182 -0.69 2.34 -9.96
C ALA A 182 -0.03 1.97 -8.62
N ALA A 183 1.21 2.44 -8.39
CA ALA A 183 1.93 2.25 -7.14
C ALA A 183 1.19 2.88 -5.94
N ARG A 184 0.70 4.11 -6.08
CA ARG A 184 -0.12 4.76 -5.05
C ARG A 184 -1.43 4.03 -4.78
N LEU A 185 -2.06 3.49 -5.83
CA LEU A 185 -3.28 2.69 -5.69
C LEU A 185 -3.00 1.44 -4.85
N MET A 186 -1.92 0.71 -5.17
CA MET A 186 -1.48 -0.46 -4.43
C MET A 186 -1.13 -0.12 -2.97
N ALA A 187 -0.38 0.96 -2.74
CA ALA A 187 0.02 1.38 -1.39
C ALA A 187 -1.20 1.72 -0.51
N ASN A 188 -2.21 2.39 -1.06
CA ASN A 188 -3.44 2.71 -0.35
C ASN A 188 -4.33 1.48 -0.09
N ALA A 189 -4.20 0.43 -0.87
CA ALA A 189 -4.85 -0.86 -0.63
C ALA A 189 -4.11 -1.71 0.43
N GLY A 190 -2.84 -1.41 0.72
CA GLY A 190 -2.00 -2.14 1.66
C GLY A 190 -1.12 -3.23 1.03
N GLY A 191 -1.02 -3.26 -0.31
CA GLY A 191 -0.22 -4.20 -1.08
C GLY A 191 -0.95 -4.76 -2.30
N LEU A 192 -0.26 -5.60 -3.08
CA LEU A 192 -0.81 -6.15 -4.33
C LEU A 192 -1.94 -7.16 -4.06
N LEU A 193 -1.77 -8.05 -3.09
CA LEU A 193 -2.81 -9.03 -2.72
C LEU A 193 -4.09 -8.35 -2.22
N PRO A 194 -4.07 -7.40 -1.26
CA PRO A 194 -5.25 -6.65 -0.88
C PRO A 194 -5.89 -5.92 -2.07
N LEU A 195 -5.10 -5.26 -2.94
CA LEU A 195 -5.61 -4.57 -4.12
C LEU A 195 -6.37 -5.51 -5.06
N SER A 196 -5.85 -6.71 -5.31
CA SER A 196 -6.48 -7.72 -6.19
C SER A 196 -7.85 -8.20 -5.68
N ARG A 197 -8.08 -8.11 -4.37
CA ARG A 197 -9.35 -8.51 -3.72
C ARG A 197 -10.40 -7.41 -3.68
N LEU A 198 -10.01 -6.16 -3.93
CA LEU A 198 -10.95 -5.04 -3.88
C LEU A 198 -11.98 -5.11 -5.03
N PRO A 199 -13.25 -4.82 -4.75
CA PRO A 199 -14.25 -4.60 -5.79
C PRO A 199 -14.00 -3.25 -6.48
N ALA A 200 -14.47 -3.12 -7.73
CA ALA A 200 -14.33 -1.90 -8.52
C ALA A 200 -14.85 -0.63 -7.81
N SER A 201 -15.94 -0.76 -7.05
CA SER A 201 -16.51 0.34 -6.26
C SER A 201 -15.57 0.86 -5.18
N ALA A 202 -14.82 -0.03 -4.52
CA ALA A 202 -13.80 0.35 -3.53
C ALA A 202 -12.58 1.01 -4.22
N ILE A 203 -12.11 0.46 -5.34
CA ILE A 203 -11.01 1.02 -6.14
C ILE A 203 -11.38 2.43 -6.63
N GLN A 204 -12.64 2.66 -7.02
CA GLN A 204 -13.11 3.96 -7.50
C GLN A 204 -12.87 5.08 -6.49
N VAL A 205 -13.08 4.83 -5.20
CA VAL A 205 -13.00 5.84 -4.13
C VAL A 205 -11.76 5.67 -3.23
N LEU A 206 -10.88 4.73 -3.56
CA LEU A 206 -9.67 4.46 -2.80
C LEU A 206 -8.83 5.75 -2.68
N GLY A 207 -8.41 6.08 -1.45
CA GLY A 207 -7.71 7.33 -1.13
C GLY A 207 -8.62 8.54 -0.85
N ALA A 208 -9.94 8.44 -1.04
CA ALA A 208 -10.89 9.52 -0.70
C ALA A 208 -11.45 9.38 0.72
N ARG A 209 -10.64 8.97 1.70
CA ARG A 209 -11.08 8.64 3.07
C ARG A 209 -11.89 9.76 3.71
N THR A 210 -11.37 11.00 3.74
CA THR A 210 -12.05 12.14 4.38
C THR A 210 -13.43 12.41 3.77
N ALA A 211 -13.53 12.39 2.43
CA ALA A 211 -14.80 12.61 1.74
C ALA A 211 -15.79 11.46 1.97
N LEU A 212 -15.29 10.20 2.03
CA LEU A 212 -16.11 9.04 2.31
C LEU A 212 -16.65 9.07 3.74
N PHE A 213 -15.81 9.39 4.73
CA PHE A 213 -16.26 9.54 6.11
C PHE A 213 -17.23 10.72 6.31
N ALA A 214 -17.01 11.84 5.61
CA ALA A 214 -17.96 12.95 5.60
C ALA A 214 -19.32 12.50 5.04
N HIS A 215 -19.33 11.77 3.92
CA HIS A 215 -20.56 11.20 3.36
C HIS A 215 -21.30 10.31 4.36
N LEU A 216 -20.59 9.40 5.02
CA LEU A 216 -21.18 8.46 5.99
C LEU A 216 -21.72 9.17 7.26
N LYS A 217 -21.06 10.25 7.71
CA LYS A 217 -21.44 10.96 8.96
C LYS A 217 -22.47 12.07 8.71
N THR A 218 -22.37 12.80 7.61
CA THR A 218 -23.12 14.05 7.39
C THR A 218 -24.02 14.01 6.15
N HIS A 219 -24.15 12.82 5.52
CA HIS A 219 -24.93 12.63 4.28
C HIS A 219 -24.53 13.58 3.12
N THR A 220 -23.32 14.12 3.14
CA THR A 220 -22.76 14.85 2.00
C THR A 220 -22.70 13.95 0.76
N PRO A 221 -22.69 14.49 -0.47
CA PRO A 221 -22.61 13.67 -1.68
C PRO A 221 -21.43 12.69 -1.65
N SER A 222 -21.66 11.44 -2.07
CA SER A 222 -20.62 10.42 -2.14
C SER A 222 -19.47 10.83 -3.04
N PRO A 223 -18.20 10.54 -2.67
CA PRO A 223 -17.05 10.86 -3.53
C PRO A 223 -17.17 10.11 -4.87
N LYS A 224 -16.98 10.82 -5.97
CA LYS A 224 -17.04 10.27 -7.33
C LYS A 224 -15.78 9.48 -7.70
N HIS A 225 -14.66 9.78 -7.07
CA HIS A 225 -13.33 9.22 -7.34
C HIS A 225 -12.38 9.47 -6.16
N GLY A 226 -11.33 8.66 -6.08
CA GLY A 226 -10.20 8.84 -5.16
C GLY A 226 -8.89 9.07 -5.94
N ILE A 227 -7.84 8.28 -5.68
CA ILE A 227 -6.52 8.35 -6.33
C ILE A 227 -6.61 8.32 -7.85
N ILE A 228 -7.55 7.55 -8.41
CA ILE A 228 -7.76 7.43 -9.87
C ILE A 228 -8.09 8.77 -10.54
N PHE A 229 -8.39 9.83 -9.77
CA PHE A 229 -8.53 11.19 -10.28
C PHE A 229 -7.25 11.74 -10.90
N GLN A 230 -6.08 11.24 -10.49
CA GLN A 230 -4.79 11.61 -11.08
C GLN A 230 -4.65 11.13 -12.53
N HIS A 231 -5.46 10.16 -12.97
CA HIS A 231 -5.48 9.74 -14.37
C HIS A 231 -6.13 10.81 -15.27
N ARG A 232 -5.43 11.16 -16.38
CA ARG A 232 -5.82 12.28 -17.26
C ARG A 232 -7.27 12.20 -17.77
N ARG A 233 -7.79 10.99 -18.04
CA ARG A 233 -9.16 10.81 -18.54
C ARG A 233 -10.21 11.14 -17.49
N VAL A 234 -9.94 10.86 -16.22
CA VAL A 234 -10.82 11.22 -15.12
C VAL A 234 -10.69 12.70 -14.78
N HIS A 235 -9.45 13.20 -14.70
CA HIS A 235 -9.16 14.60 -14.38
C HIS A 235 -9.80 15.57 -15.38
N ASN A 236 -9.60 15.31 -16.68
CA ASN A 236 -10.07 16.18 -17.76
C ASN A 236 -11.55 15.97 -18.13
N ALA A 237 -12.21 14.93 -17.58
CA ALA A 237 -13.61 14.70 -17.85
C ALA A 237 -14.50 15.82 -17.25
N PRO A 238 -15.53 16.28 -17.97
CA PRO A 238 -16.55 17.17 -17.43
C PRO A 238 -17.17 16.62 -16.14
N ARG A 239 -17.63 17.52 -15.26
CA ARG A 239 -18.09 17.15 -13.91
C ARG A 239 -19.26 16.19 -13.89
N ASP A 240 -20.15 16.27 -14.88
CA ASP A 240 -21.33 15.43 -15.07
C ASP A 240 -20.96 13.99 -15.41
N ILE A 241 -20.04 13.75 -16.34
CA ILE A 241 -19.63 12.43 -16.80
C ILE A 241 -18.43 11.83 -16.03
N ARG A 242 -17.73 12.64 -15.25
CA ARG A 242 -16.51 12.22 -14.50
C ARG A 242 -16.72 10.97 -13.67
N GLY A 243 -17.87 10.85 -13.00
CA GLY A 243 -18.23 9.66 -12.22
C GLY A 243 -18.40 8.40 -13.07
N ARG A 244 -18.92 8.54 -14.31
CA ARG A 244 -19.04 7.45 -15.27
C ARG A 244 -17.66 6.97 -15.73
N VAL A 245 -16.79 7.90 -16.12
CA VAL A 245 -15.40 7.59 -16.53
C VAL A 245 -14.64 6.91 -15.40
N ALA A 246 -14.73 7.44 -14.18
CA ALA A 246 -14.10 6.86 -13.00
C ALA A 246 -14.58 5.43 -12.71
N ARG A 247 -15.87 5.16 -12.88
CA ARG A 247 -16.45 3.82 -12.69
C ARG A 247 -15.95 2.82 -13.73
N VAL A 248 -15.90 3.21 -15.01
CA VAL A 248 -15.37 2.35 -16.08
C VAL A 248 -13.90 2.04 -15.85
N LEU A 249 -13.09 3.07 -15.53
CA LEU A 249 -11.67 2.89 -15.20
C LEU A 249 -11.50 1.95 -14.01
N ALA A 250 -12.21 2.17 -12.91
CA ALA A 250 -12.13 1.33 -11.72
C ALA A 250 -12.52 -0.14 -12.00
N GLY A 251 -13.50 -0.38 -12.87
CA GLY A 251 -13.86 -1.72 -13.31
C GLY A 251 -12.72 -2.43 -14.04
N LYS A 252 -12.00 -1.71 -14.91
CA LYS A 252 -10.85 -2.27 -15.62
C LYS A 252 -9.64 -2.46 -14.70
N LEU A 253 -9.42 -1.55 -13.76
CA LEU A 253 -8.35 -1.66 -12.74
C LEU A 253 -8.57 -2.86 -11.80
N ALA A 254 -9.81 -3.19 -11.44
CA ALA A 254 -10.10 -4.38 -10.64
C ALA A 254 -9.70 -5.69 -11.35
N ILE A 255 -9.83 -5.74 -12.67
CA ILE A 255 -9.37 -6.89 -13.46
C ILE A 255 -7.86 -6.85 -13.61
N ALA A 256 -7.29 -5.69 -13.95
CA ALA A 256 -5.83 -5.49 -14.09
C ALA A 256 -5.08 -5.92 -12.83
N ALA A 257 -5.52 -5.49 -11.64
CA ALA A 257 -4.90 -5.85 -10.37
C ALA A 257 -4.92 -7.36 -10.10
N ARG A 258 -5.98 -8.08 -10.51
CA ARG A 258 -6.02 -9.54 -10.43
C ARG A 258 -5.05 -10.19 -11.40
N LEU A 259 -4.97 -9.69 -12.65
CA LEU A 259 -3.99 -10.17 -13.63
C LEU A 259 -2.55 -9.95 -13.12
N ASP A 260 -2.27 -8.79 -12.52
CA ASP A 260 -0.96 -8.49 -11.94
C ASP A 260 -0.62 -9.44 -10.79
N TYR A 261 -1.57 -9.74 -9.90
CA TYR A 261 -1.34 -10.65 -8.78
C TYR A 261 -1.17 -12.11 -9.23
N PHE A 262 -2.07 -12.62 -10.09
CA PHE A 262 -2.11 -14.04 -10.44
C PHE A 262 -1.17 -14.41 -11.59
N ARG A 263 -0.93 -13.51 -12.55
CA ARG A 263 -0.08 -13.76 -13.72
C ARG A 263 1.25 -13.02 -13.64
N GLY A 264 1.27 -11.79 -13.15
CA GLY A 264 2.48 -10.97 -13.01
C GLY A 264 3.12 -10.52 -14.33
N VAL A 265 2.40 -10.66 -15.44
CA VAL A 265 2.84 -10.25 -16.79
C VAL A 265 1.76 -9.41 -17.48
N ALA A 266 2.18 -8.55 -18.40
CA ALA A 266 1.25 -7.77 -19.21
C ALA A 266 0.41 -8.68 -20.11
N VAL A 267 -0.89 -8.38 -20.22
CA VAL A 267 -1.87 -9.14 -21.02
C VAL A 267 -2.45 -8.21 -22.10
N PRO A 268 -1.84 -8.15 -23.31
CA PRO A 268 -2.27 -7.23 -24.38
C PRO A 268 -3.74 -7.42 -24.77
N GLU A 269 -4.24 -8.66 -24.82
CA GLU A 269 -5.63 -8.99 -25.19
C GLU A 269 -6.65 -8.39 -24.21
N PHE A 270 -6.23 -8.08 -22.98
CA PHE A 270 -7.04 -7.37 -22.01
C PHE A 270 -6.84 -5.86 -22.11
N LEU A 271 -5.59 -5.40 -22.29
CA LEU A 271 -5.21 -3.99 -22.21
C LEU A 271 -5.82 -3.16 -23.34
N GLU A 272 -5.78 -3.65 -24.58
CA GLU A 272 -6.29 -2.94 -25.75
C GLU A 272 -7.81 -2.66 -25.65
N PRO A 273 -8.69 -3.65 -25.43
CA PRO A 273 -10.12 -3.41 -25.26
C PRO A 273 -10.45 -2.62 -23.99
N ALA A 274 -9.62 -2.74 -22.94
CA ALA A 274 -9.81 -1.97 -21.72
C ALA A 274 -9.55 -0.48 -21.95
N GLN A 275 -8.46 -0.14 -22.64
CA GLN A 275 -8.11 1.24 -22.98
C GLN A 275 -9.17 1.87 -23.91
N GLU A 276 -9.61 1.16 -24.94
CA GLU A 276 -10.67 1.63 -25.83
C GLU A 276 -11.97 1.92 -25.07
N ARG A 277 -12.36 1.06 -24.14
CA ARG A 277 -13.55 1.26 -23.31
C ARG A 277 -13.44 2.47 -22.39
N ILE A 278 -12.26 2.73 -21.84
CA ILE A 278 -11.99 3.91 -21.00
C ILE A 278 -12.07 5.19 -21.87
N ASP A 279 -11.51 5.16 -23.06
CA ASP A 279 -11.50 6.28 -23.98
C ASP A 279 -12.90 6.62 -24.49
N THR A 280 -13.71 5.61 -24.77
CA THR A 280 -15.11 5.78 -25.20
C THR A 280 -15.98 6.33 -24.09
N ALA A 281 -15.77 5.91 -22.82
CA ALA A 281 -16.54 6.40 -21.68
C ALA A 281 -16.40 7.91 -21.44
N GLY A 282 -15.29 8.52 -21.91
CA GLY A 282 -15.04 9.96 -21.85
C GLY A 282 -15.67 10.76 -22.99
N LYS A 283 -16.13 10.11 -24.03
CA LYS A 283 -16.86 10.80 -25.12
C LYS A 283 -18.29 11.01 -24.66
N SER A 284 -18.73 12.26 -24.64
CA SER A 284 -20.15 12.59 -24.48
C SER A 284 -20.87 12.01 -25.70
N GLU A 285 -21.89 11.21 -25.49
CA GLU A 285 -22.87 10.98 -26.55
C GLU A 285 -23.47 12.36 -26.84
N ALA A 286 -23.04 12.97 -27.96
CA ALA A 286 -23.72 14.12 -28.48
C ALA A 286 -25.16 13.68 -28.79
N LYS A 287 -26.09 14.09 -27.91
CA LYS A 287 -27.53 14.08 -28.20
C LYS A 287 -27.86 15.33 -28.96
#